data_c73b5cb5f633ba426762b147ecfe0932
#
_entry.id   c73b5cb5f633ba426762b147ecfe0932
#
_cell.length_a   1.000
_cell.length_b   1.000
_cell.length_c   1.000
_cell.angle_alpha   90.00
_cell.angle_beta   90.00
_cell.angle_gamma   90.00
#
_symmetry.space_group_name_H-M   'P 1'
#
loop_
_entity.id
_entity.type
_entity.pdbx_description
1 polymer ?
#
loop_
_entity_poly.entity_id
_entity_poly.type
_entity_poly.pdbx_seq_one_letter_code
_entity_poly.pdbx_strand_id
1 'polypeptide(L)'
;MQKSVFLAAVAGVGMTAGVASAATLDDVQARGTLNCGVNTGLVGFAAPNAEGEWEGFDVAVCKAVAAAVLGDPSAVEYVSLTGKTRFTALASGEIDMLSRNTTQTFTRDVDLKFEFTGINYYDGQGFMVPAELGVSSATELDGATICIQTGTTTELNLADYFRSNNMDYEPVPIETNA
;
A
#
# COMPACT_ATOMS: atom_id res chain seq x y z
N MET A 1 -5.44 71.55 -31.24
CA MET A 1 -4.84 70.79 -30.21
C MET A 1 -5.78 69.59 -29.89
N GLN A 2 -5.53 68.47 -30.51
CA GLN A 2 -6.33 67.23 -30.36
C GLN A 2 -5.71 66.34 -29.27
N LYS A 3 -6.47 66.07 -28.21
CA LYS A 3 -6.03 65.16 -27.14
C LYS A 3 -6.53 63.74 -27.47
N SER A 4 -5.62 62.86 -27.85
CA SER A 4 -5.91 61.43 -28.05
C SER A 4 -5.97 60.72 -26.69
N VAL A 5 -7.11 60.13 -26.38
CA VAL A 5 -7.30 59.29 -25.20
C VAL A 5 -7.04 57.84 -25.62
N PHE A 6 -5.96 57.24 -25.11
CA PHE A 6 -5.68 55.82 -25.25
C PHE A 6 -6.49 55.04 -24.22
N LEU A 7 -7.44 54.23 -24.69
CA LEU A 7 -8.13 53.22 -23.87
C LEU A 7 -7.26 51.96 -23.83
N ALA A 8 -6.70 51.66 -22.67
CA ALA A 8 -6.00 50.41 -22.45
C ALA A 8 -7.03 49.32 -22.09
N ALA A 9 -7.22 48.35 -22.96
CA ALA A 9 -8.01 47.16 -22.69
C ALA A 9 -7.16 46.18 -21.86
N VAL A 10 -7.51 46.01 -20.60
CA VAL A 10 -6.93 44.96 -19.74
C VAL A 10 -7.67 43.65 -20.03
N ALA A 11 -7.02 42.76 -20.78
CA ALA A 11 -7.49 41.39 -20.97
C ALA A 11 -7.25 40.60 -19.67
N GLY A 12 -8.31 40.35 -18.92
CA GLY A 12 -8.28 39.48 -17.77
C GLY A 12 -8.09 38.02 -18.22
N VAL A 13 -6.89 37.50 -17.97
CA VAL A 13 -6.64 36.04 -18.07
C VAL A 13 -7.33 35.39 -16.89
N GLY A 14 -8.49 34.80 -17.11
CA GLY A 14 -9.16 33.96 -16.16
C GLY A 14 -8.33 32.68 -15.94
N MET A 15 -7.61 32.61 -14.82
CA MET A 15 -7.06 31.34 -14.33
C MET A 15 -8.26 30.46 -13.92
N THR A 16 -8.65 29.54 -14.78
CA THR A 16 -9.45 28.39 -14.36
C THR A 16 -8.56 27.53 -13.48
N ALA A 17 -8.65 27.71 -12.15
CA ALA A 17 -8.13 26.74 -11.19
C ALA A 17 -8.88 25.43 -11.47
N GLY A 18 -8.20 24.51 -12.14
CA GLY A 18 -8.71 23.14 -12.29
C GLY A 18 -8.93 22.58 -10.89
N VAL A 19 -10.17 22.26 -10.59
CA VAL A 19 -10.54 21.50 -9.40
C VAL A 19 -9.94 20.11 -9.60
N ALA A 20 -8.76 19.87 -9.01
CA ALA A 20 -8.25 18.52 -8.79
C ALA A 20 -9.13 17.95 -7.67
N SER A 21 -10.22 17.31 -8.03
CA SER A 21 -11.20 16.79 -7.11
C SER A 21 -11.48 15.34 -7.43
N ALA A 22 -11.48 14.52 -6.39
CA ALA A 22 -12.16 13.21 -6.29
C ALA A 22 -12.21 12.37 -7.60
N ALA A 23 -11.16 12.45 -8.39
CA ALA A 23 -11.12 11.87 -9.72
C ALA A 23 -11.11 10.34 -9.69
N THR A 24 -10.60 9.72 -8.59
CA THR A 24 -10.41 8.27 -8.57
C THR A 24 -11.71 7.50 -8.73
N LEU A 25 -12.80 7.92 -8.05
CA LEU A 25 -14.09 7.24 -8.18
C LEU A 25 -14.70 7.41 -9.56
N ASP A 26 -14.66 8.65 -10.08
CA ASP A 26 -15.18 8.96 -11.42
C ASP A 26 -14.38 8.22 -12.50
N ASP A 27 -13.07 8.15 -12.35
CA ASP A 27 -12.17 7.42 -13.25
C ASP A 27 -12.44 5.91 -13.22
N VAL A 28 -12.63 5.33 -12.03
CA VAL A 28 -12.99 3.91 -11.87
C VAL A 28 -14.32 3.61 -12.53
N GLN A 29 -15.33 4.47 -12.31
CA GLN A 29 -16.66 4.31 -12.93
C GLN A 29 -16.61 4.48 -14.44
N ALA A 30 -15.88 5.46 -14.94
CA ALA A 30 -15.71 5.68 -16.38
C ALA A 30 -14.96 4.53 -17.08
N ARG A 31 -13.96 3.97 -16.42
CA ARG A 31 -13.18 2.81 -16.89
C ARG A 31 -13.96 1.50 -16.77
N GLY A 32 -14.86 1.40 -15.81
CA GLY A 32 -15.63 0.19 -15.51
C GLY A 32 -14.82 -0.93 -14.87
N THR A 33 -13.67 -0.62 -14.28
CA THR A 33 -12.74 -1.59 -13.65
C THR A 33 -12.04 -0.93 -12.48
N LEU A 34 -11.90 -1.67 -11.36
CA LEU A 34 -11.15 -1.28 -10.18
C LEU A 34 -9.73 -1.87 -10.23
N ASN A 35 -8.70 -1.04 -10.26
CA ASN A 35 -7.31 -1.48 -10.15
C ASN A 35 -6.97 -1.64 -8.66
N CYS A 36 -6.84 -2.89 -8.21
CA CYS A 36 -6.60 -3.21 -6.80
C CYS A 36 -5.19 -3.78 -6.61
N GLY A 37 -4.37 -3.08 -5.82
CA GLY A 37 -3.05 -3.55 -5.42
C GLY A 37 -3.15 -4.63 -4.34
N VAL A 38 -2.52 -5.79 -4.60
CA VAL A 38 -2.54 -6.96 -3.71
C VAL A 38 -1.13 -7.47 -3.44
N ASN A 39 -1.00 -8.43 -2.53
CA ASN A 39 0.29 -9.09 -2.24
C ASN A 39 0.73 -9.95 -3.43
N THR A 40 2.03 -10.23 -3.51
CA THR A 40 2.66 -11.06 -4.56
C THR A 40 2.36 -12.56 -4.44
N GLY A 41 1.78 -13.02 -3.31
CA GLY A 41 1.48 -14.45 -3.11
C GLY A 41 1.39 -14.85 -1.64
N LEU A 42 0.64 -14.11 -0.82
CA LEU A 42 0.38 -14.47 0.57
C LEU A 42 -0.88 -15.33 0.66
N VAL A 43 -0.70 -16.64 0.84
CA VAL A 43 -1.79 -17.62 0.91
C VAL A 43 -2.79 -17.26 2.02
N GLY A 44 -4.09 -17.31 1.71
CA GLY A 44 -5.19 -16.90 2.57
C GLY A 44 -5.54 -15.42 2.51
N PHE A 45 -4.62 -14.55 2.05
CA PHE A 45 -4.85 -13.11 1.88
C PHE A 45 -4.95 -12.70 0.41
N ALA A 46 -3.90 -12.89 -0.37
CA ALA A 46 -3.93 -12.70 -1.82
C ALA A 46 -2.90 -13.62 -2.48
N ALA A 47 -3.36 -14.63 -3.16
CA ALA A 47 -2.54 -15.54 -3.93
C ALA A 47 -3.36 -16.11 -5.10
N PRO A 48 -2.72 -16.44 -6.25
CA PRO A 48 -3.41 -17.20 -7.28
C PRO A 48 -3.64 -18.64 -6.81
N ASN A 49 -4.83 -19.18 -7.13
CA ASN A 49 -5.14 -20.60 -6.96
C ASN A 49 -4.52 -21.47 -8.08
N ALA A 50 -4.85 -22.76 -8.10
CA ALA A 50 -4.32 -23.70 -9.10
C ALA A 50 -4.75 -23.36 -10.54
N GLU A 51 -5.85 -22.66 -10.71
CA GLU A 51 -6.40 -22.18 -11.98
C GLU A 51 -5.83 -20.83 -12.39
N GLY A 52 -5.02 -20.20 -11.52
CA GLY A 52 -4.42 -18.88 -11.74
C GLY A 52 -5.34 -17.72 -11.36
N GLU A 53 -6.48 -18.00 -10.73
CA GLU A 53 -7.41 -16.98 -10.26
C GLU A 53 -7.00 -16.46 -8.88
N TRP A 54 -7.12 -15.15 -8.67
CA TRP A 54 -6.82 -14.53 -7.38
C TRP A 54 -7.87 -14.86 -6.33
N GLU A 55 -7.42 -15.31 -5.17
CA GLU A 55 -8.26 -15.63 -4.03
C GLU A 55 -7.65 -15.15 -2.69
N GLY A 56 -8.48 -15.11 -1.66
CA GLY A 56 -8.11 -14.76 -0.30
C GLY A 56 -8.83 -13.52 0.24
N PHE A 57 -8.50 -13.18 1.47
CA PHE A 57 -9.18 -12.13 2.23
C PHE A 57 -9.03 -10.74 1.58
N ASP A 58 -7.81 -10.35 1.21
CA ASP A 58 -7.54 -9.07 0.57
C ASP A 58 -8.23 -8.95 -0.80
N VAL A 59 -8.27 -10.06 -1.55
CA VAL A 59 -8.99 -10.17 -2.83
C VAL A 59 -10.50 -10.01 -2.63
N ALA A 60 -11.06 -10.58 -1.57
CA ALA A 60 -12.48 -10.42 -1.25
C ALA A 60 -12.84 -8.96 -0.93
N VAL A 61 -11.95 -8.21 -0.29
CA VAL A 61 -12.12 -6.77 -0.06
C VAL A 61 -12.16 -6.00 -1.39
N CYS A 62 -11.23 -6.28 -2.33
CA CYS A 62 -11.27 -5.67 -3.67
C CYS A 62 -12.59 -5.94 -4.38
N LYS A 63 -13.06 -7.20 -4.36
CA LYS A 63 -14.35 -7.61 -4.97
C LYS A 63 -15.53 -6.89 -4.33
N ALA A 64 -15.53 -6.71 -3.00
CA ALA A 64 -16.58 -6.00 -2.30
C ALA A 64 -16.65 -4.52 -2.69
N VAL A 65 -15.50 -3.86 -2.83
CA VAL A 65 -15.43 -2.47 -3.30
C VAL A 65 -15.90 -2.36 -4.75
N ALA A 66 -15.46 -3.24 -5.65
CA ALA A 66 -15.90 -3.26 -7.04
C ALA A 66 -17.43 -3.46 -7.15
N ALA A 67 -17.98 -4.38 -6.35
CA ALA A 67 -19.44 -4.57 -6.29
C ALA A 67 -20.17 -3.31 -5.85
N ALA A 68 -19.62 -2.59 -4.85
CA ALA A 68 -20.25 -1.35 -4.35
C ALA A 68 -20.16 -0.18 -5.34
N VAL A 69 -19.04 -0.05 -6.06
CA VAL A 69 -18.74 1.11 -6.92
C VAL A 69 -19.23 0.90 -8.36
N LEU A 70 -19.13 -0.33 -8.87
CA LEU A 70 -19.42 -0.70 -10.27
C LEU A 70 -20.63 -1.62 -10.41
N GLY A 71 -21.15 -2.17 -9.30
CA GLY A 71 -22.25 -3.15 -9.33
C GLY A 71 -21.79 -4.57 -9.75
N ASP A 72 -20.49 -4.78 -9.98
CA ASP A 72 -19.93 -6.06 -10.42
C ASP A 72 -18.67 -6.43 -9.60
N PRO A 73 -18.72 -7.48 -8.78
CA PRO A 73 -17.56 -7.93 -8.00
C PRO A 73 -16.42 -8.52 -8.85
N SER A 74 -16.68 -8.83 -10.11
CA SER A 74 -15.67 -9.35 -11.05
C SER A 74 -14.90 -8.26 -11.80
N ALA A 75 -15.36 -7.00 -11.74
CA ALA A 75 -14.75 -5.85 -12.40
C ALA A 75 -13.50 -5.34 -11.65
N VAL A 76 -12.52 -6.22 -11.42
CA VAL A 76 -11.28 -5.94 -10.70
C VAL A 76 -10.08 -6.38 -11.53
N GLU A 77 -9.12 -5.47 -11.69
CA GLU A 77 -7.77 -5.77 -12.15
C GLU A 77 -6.83 -5.86 -10.93
N TYR A 78 -6.17 -6.99 -10.76
CA TYR A 78 -5.25 -7.21 -9.64
C TYR A 78 -3.82 -6.87 -10.02
N VAL A 79 -3.22 -5.92 -9.29
CA VAL A 79 -1.82 -5.52 -9.45
C VAL A 79 -0.99 -6.09 -8.30
N SER A 80 -0.08 -7.01 -8.64
CA SER A 80 0.78 -7.68 -7.67
C SER A 80 1.95 -6.76 -7.26
N LEU A 81 2.03 -6.40 -5.97
CA LEU A 81 2.96 -5.40 -5.45
C LEU A 81 3.78 -5.94 -4.26
N THR A 82 5.04 -5.54 -4.20
CA THR A 82 5.95 -5.83 -3.08
C THR A 82 5.75 -4.84 -1.93
N GLY A 83 6.44 -5.05 -0.80
CA GLY A 83 6.50 -4.08 0.30
C GLY A 83 7.05 -2.71 -0.13
N LYS A 84 7.98 -2.70 -1.10
CA LYS A 84 8.62 -1.48 -1.61
C LYS A 84 7.77 -0.73 -2.64
N THR A 85 7.10 -1.45 -3.54
CA THR A 85 6.44 -0.84 -4.72
C THR A 85 5.02 -0.36 -4.46
N ARG A 86 4.32 -0.91 -3.47
CA ARG A 86 2.90 -0.67 -3.20
C ARG A 86 2.52 0.81 -3.03
N PHE A 87 3.34 1.58 -2.32
CA PHE A 87 3.03 2.99 -2.06
C PHE A 87 3.31 3.87 -3.27
N THR A 88 4.33 3.54 -4.06
CA THR A 88 4.60 4.24 -5.32
C THR A 88 3.49 4.00 -6.32
N ALA A 89 3.01 2.76 -6.45
CA ALA A 89 1.90 2.40 -7.31
C ALA A 89 0.60 3.15 -6.92
N LEU A 90 0.31 3.25 -5.61
CA LEU A 90 -0.85 4.00 -5.14
C LEU A 90 -0.70 5.51 -5.39
N ALA A 91 0.47 6.08 -5.10
CA ALA A 91 0.72 7.51 -5.29
C ALA A 91 0.73 7.94 -6.76
N SER A 92 1.11 7.05 -7.68
CA SER A 92 1.11 7.31 -9.13
C SER A 92 -0.25 7.11 -9.81
N GLY A 93 -1.23 6.52 -9.11
CA GLY A 93 -2.51 6.15 -9.70
C GLY A 93 -2.46 4.89 -10.58
N GLU A 94 -1.40 4.10 -10.50
CA GLU A 94 -1.34 2.76 -11.12
C GLU A 94 -2.42 1.84 -10.54
N ILE A 95 -2.69 1.99 -9.24
CA ILE A 95 -3.80 1.36 -8.54
C ILE A 95 -4.72 2.41 -7.92
N ASP A 96 -6.00 2.09 -7.83
CA ASP A 96 -7.03 2.94 -7.22
C ASP A 96 -7.11 2.73 -5.70
N MET A 97 -6.85 1.50 -5.27
CA MET A 97 -6.81 1.11 -3.88
C MET A 97 -5.74 0.05 -3.63
N LEU A 98 -5.29 0.00 -2.39
CA LEU A 98 -4.36 -1.02 -1.90
C LEU A 98 -5.08 -1.88 -0.86
N SER A 99 -5.30 -3.16 -1.17
CA SER A 99 -5.83 -4.17 -0.25
C SER A 99 -4.79 -5.27 -0.06
N ARG A 100 -4.00 -5.14 1.01
CA ARG A 100 -2.96 -6.11 1.36
C ARG A 100 -2.53 -5.91 2.81
N ASN A 101 -1.64 -6.79 3.31
CA ASN A 101 -1.01 -6.70 4.64
C ASN A 101 -0.22 -5.38 4.81
N THR A 102 -0.94 -4.27 4.94
CA THR A 102 -0.37 -2.92 5.05
C THR A 102 -0.80 -2.30 6.38
N THR A 103 0.15 -2.19 7.30
CA THR A 103 -0.09 -1.61 8.62
C THR A 103 -0.43 -0.14 8.51
N GLN A 104 -1.51 0.30 9.16
CA GLN A 104 -1.79 1.71 9.37
C GLN A 104 -0.76 2.28 10.36
N THR A 105 -0.08 3.34 9.96
CA THR A 105 0.87 4.07 10.82
C THR A 105 0.70 5.57 10.61
N PHE A 106 1.07 6.35 11.64
CA PHE A 106 1.04 7.80 11.56
C PHE A 106 1.84 8.34 10.36
N THR A 107 3.05 7.81 10.14
CA THR A 107 3.89 8.20 8.99
C THR A 107 3.21 7.95 7.65
N ARG A 108 2.55 6.80 7.48
CA ARG A 108 1.87 6.48 6.22
C ARG A 108 0.64 7.34 5.99
N ASP A 109 -0.10 7.64 7.04
CA ASP A 109 -1.29 8.47 6.99
C ASP A 109 -0.92 9.96 6.79
N VAL A 110 -0.10 10.51 7.68
CA VAL A 110 0.18 11.97 7.74
C VAL A 110 1.29 12.37 6.78
N ASP A 111 2.45 11.67 6.81
CA ASP A 111 3.62 12.10 6.04
C ASP A 111 3.52 11.67 4.56
N LEU A 112 3.06 10.44 4.32
CA LEU A 112 2.85 9.92 2.96
C LEU A 112 1.47 10.28 2.40
N LYS A 113 0.56 10.80 3.23
CA LYS A 113 -0.79 11.24 2.87
C LYS A 113 -1.65 10.14 2.24
N PHE A 114 -1.52 8.93 2.75
CA PHE A 114 -2.39 7.82 2.37
C PHE A 114 -3.57 7.72 3.32
N GLU A 115 -4.77 7.72 2.79
CA GLU A 115 -5.98 7.53 3.56
C GLU A 115 -6.21 6.04 3.85
N PHE A 116 -6.30 5.71 5.14
CA PHE A 116 -6.69 4.38 5.58
C PHE A 116 -8.20 4.37 5.88
N THR A 117 -8.95 3.70 5.01
CA THR A 117 -10.42 3.67 5.09
C THR A 117 -10.93 2.81 6.25
N GLY A 118 -10.10 1.91 6.76
CA GLY A 118 -10.43 1.06 7.91
C GLY A 118 -9.41 -0.03 8.14
N ILE A 119 -9.44 -0.61 9.34
CA ILE A 119 -8.65 -1.78 9.70
C ILE A 119 -9.56 -3.00 9.54
N ASN A 120 -9.19 -3.89 8.65
CA ASN A 120 -9.94 -5.10 8.32
C ASN A 120 -9.34 -6.38 8.93
N TYR A 121 -8.09 -6.31 9.43
CA TYR A 121 -7.41 -7.42 10.08
C TYR A 121 -6.44 -6.91 11.15
N TYR A 122 -6.43 -7.57 12.30
CA TYR A 122 -5.48 -7.32 13.38
C TYR A 122 -4.48 -8.47 13.45
N ASP A 123 -3.21 -8.15 13.31
CA ASP A 123 -2.12 -9.11 13.38
C ASP A 123 -1.07 -8.72 14.44
N GLY A 124 0.02 -9.46 14.50
CA GLY A 124 1.17 -9.18 15.34
C GLY A 124 2.46 -9.59 14.65
N GLN A 125 3.57 -9.13 15.19
CA GLN A 125 4.91 -9.51 14.75
C GLN A 125 5.55 -10.44 15.76
N GLY A 126 6.23 -11.48 15.26
CA GLY A 126 6.97 -12.43 16.06
C GLY A 126 8.17 -12.99 15.28
N PHE A 127 8.95 -13.83 15.95
CA PHE A 127 10.05 -14.56 15.34
C PHE A 127 9.66 -16.01 15.10
N MET A 128 9.92 -16.49 13.91
CA MET A 128 9.84 -17.92 13.57
C MET A 128 11.26 -18.47 13.46
N VAL A 129 11.54 -19.47 14.27
CA VAL A 129 12.84 -20.12 14.33
C VAL A 129 12.70 -21.64 14.16
N PRO A 130 13.72 -22.35 13.64
CA PRO A 130 13.74 -23.81 13.67
C PRO A 130 13.62 -24.33 15.11
N ALA A 131 12.76 -25.34 15.32
CA ALA A 131 12.49 -25.88 16.66
C ALA A 131 13.75 -26.46 17.35
N GLU A 132 14.66 -26.98 16.56
CA GLU A 132 15.93 -27.54 17.02
C GLU A 132 16.91 -26.51 17.61
N LEU A 133 16.69 -25.21 17.35
CA LEU A 133 17.50 -24.18 18.02
C LEU A 133 17.18 -24.02 19.50
N GLY A 134 16.05 -24.54 19.96
CA GLY A 134 15.66 -24.51 21.37
C GLY A 134 15.45 -23.11 21.94
N VAL A 135 15.31 -22.08 21.10
CA VAL A 135 15.07 -20.68 21.47
C VAL A 135 13.67 -20.54 22.04
N SER A 136 13.56 -19.95 23.20
CA SER A 136 12.30 -19.71 23.89
C SER A 136 11.93 -18.23 24.03
N SER A 137 12.90 -17.35 23.83
CA SER A 137 12.73 -15.89 23.90
C SER A 137 13.45 -15.19 22.76
N ALA A 138 12.86 -14.11 22.26
CA ALA A 138 13.49 -13.27 21.24
C ALA A 138 14.81 -12.62 21.72
N THR A 139 15.02 -12.49 23.03
CA THR A 139 16.30 -12.00 23.60
C THR A 139 17.46 -12.99 23.46
N GLU A 140 17.19 -14.23 23.09
CA GLU A 140 18.22 -15.25 22.82
C GLU A 140 18.71 -15.20 21.37
N LEU A 141 18.21 -14.27 20.55
CA LEU A 141 18.56 -14.11 19.14
C LEU A 141 19.67 -13.10 18.89
N ASP A 142 20.44 -12.73 19.92
CA ASP A 142 21.60 -11.84 19.77
C ASP A 142 22.62 -12.45 18.79
N GLY A 143 23.07 -11.66 17.81
CA GLY A 143 23.97 -12.09 16.73
C GLY A 143 23.33 -12.97 15.64
N ALA A 144 22.01 -13.17 15.68
CA ALA A 144 21.34 -14.04 14.71
C ALA A 144 21.28 -13.43 13.30
N THR A 145 21.29 -14.30 12.29
CA THR A 145 20.95 -13.93 10.90
C THR A 145 19.44 -14.01 10.72
N ILE A 146 18.79 -12.90 10.32
CA ILE A 146 17.34 -12.79 10.28
C ILE A 146 16.84 -12.38 8.90
N CYS A 147 15.99 -13.21 8.29
CA CYS A 147 15.29 -12.85 7.06
C CYS A 147 14.21 -11.81 7.36
N ILE A 148 14.19 -10.72 6.59
CA ILE A 148 13.26 -9.61 6.81
C ILE A 148 12.77 -9.03 5.49
N GLN A 149 11.46 -8.82 5.38
CA GLN A 149 10.91 -8.20 4.19
C GLN A 149 11.10 -6.69 4.21
N THR A 150 11.77 -6.19 3.18
CA THR A 150 12.08 -4.76 3.05
C THR A 150 10.85 -3.89 2.77
N GLY A 151 10.89 -2.63 3.25
CA GLY A 151 9.80 -1.66 3.06
C GLY A 151 8.59 -1.93 3.95
N THR A 152 8.77 -2.63 5.06
CA THR A 152 7.71 -3.01 6.00
C THR A 152 7.89 -2.39 7.37
N THR A 153 6.82 -2.32 8.16
CA THR A 153 6.90 -2.00 9.59
C THR A 153 7.65 -3.07 10.36
N THR A 154 7.61 -4.32 9.88
CA THR A 154 8.31 -5.46 10.47
C THR A 154 9.83 -5.24 10.45
N GLU A 155 10.37 -4.69 9.35
CA GLU A 155 11.79 -4.32 9.24
C GLU A 155 12.18 -3.24 10.25
N LEU A 156 11.36 -2.20 10.38
CA LEU A 156 11.61 -1.10 11.33
C LEU A 156 11.52 -1.58 12.78
N ASN A 157 10.49 -2.35 13.11
CA ASN A 157 10.28 -2.91 14.44
C ASN A 157 11.39 -3.87 14.85
N LEU A 158 11.91 -4.68 13.90
CA LEU A 158 13.05 -5.56 14.13
C LEU A 158 14.28 -4.75 14.56
N ALA A 159 14.62 -3.72 13.78
CA ALA A 159 15.76 -2.85 14.09
C ALA A 159 15.59 -2.15 15.46
N ASP A 160 14.39 -1.68 15.75
CA ASP A 160 14.09 -1.03 17.02
C ASP A 160 14.17 -2.01 18.21
N TYR A 161 13.68 -3.23 18.04
CA TYR A 161 13.70 -4.25 19.08
C TYR A 161 15.14 -4.63 19.44
N PHE A 162 16.00 -4.93 18.46
CA PHE A 162 17.38 -5.30 18.68
C PHE A 162 18.17 -4.15 19.32
N ARG A 163 18.05 -2.95 18.79
CA ARG A 163 18.69 -1.76 19.36
C ARG A 163 18.25 -1.50 20.82
N SER A 164 16.98 -1.63 21.13
CA SER A 164 16.44 -1.38 22.47
C SER A 164 16.88 -2.41 23.49
N ASN A 165 17.24 -3.61 23.06
CA ASN A 165 17.76 -4.68 23.91
C ASN A 165 19.28 -4.79 23.89
N ASN A 166 20.00 -3.84 23.24
CA ASN A 166 21.45 -3.87 23.03
C ASN A 166 21.91 -5.18 22.39
N MET A 167 21.19 -5.65 21.39
CA MET A 167 21.45 -6.86 20.63
C MET A 167 21.86 -6.50 19.20
N ASP A 168 22.70 -7.33 18.59
CA ASP A 168 23.08 -7.26 17.18
C ASP A 168 22.36 -8.33 16.35
N TYR A 169 22.20 -8.10 15.06
CA TYR A 169 21.71 -9.09 14.10
C TYR A 169 22.24 -8.83 12.70
N GLU A 170 22.26 -9.85 11.85
CA GLU A 170 22.60 -9.72 10.44
C GLU A 170 21.32 -9.84 9.59
N PRO A 171 20.88 -8.77 8.92
CA PRO A 171 19.67 -8.82 8.12
C PRO A 171 19.90 -9.51 6.76
N VAL A 172 19.00 -10.43 6.40
CA VAL A 172 18.88 -10.98 5.05
C VAL A 172 17.61 -10.42 4.42
N PRO A 173 17.74 -9.42 3.54
CA PRO A 173 16.57 -8.76 2.95
C PRO A 173 15.87 -9.67 1.92
N ILE A 174 14.56 -9.76 2.02
CA ILE A 174 13.68 -10.40 1.04
C ILE A 174 12.66 -9.39 0.50
N GLU A 175 12.13 -9.63 -0.69
CA GLU A 175 11.15 -8.71 -1.31
C GLU A 175 9.73 -9.25 -1.29
N THR A 176 9.57 -10.56 -1.33
CA THR A 176 8.27 -11.23 -1.39
C THR A 176 7.99 -12.06 -0.15
N ASN A 177 6.73 -12.42 0.05
CA ASN A 177 6.28 -13.32 1.13
C ASN A 177 6.22 -14.80 0.67
N ALA A 178 6.51 -15.04 -0.59
CA ALA A 178 6.51 -16.38 -1.19
C ALA A 178 7.93 -16.93 -1.33
#